data_9c3a66307d67c0c609a3e1692c50b3f6
#
_entry.id   9c3a66307d67c0c609a3e1692c50b3f6
#
_cell.length_a   1.000
_cell.length_b   1.000
_cell.length_c   1.000
_cell.angle_alpha   90.00
_cell.angle_beta   90.00
_cell.angle_gamma   90.00
#
_symmetry.space_group_name_H-M   'P 1'
#
loop_
_entity.id
_entity.type
_entity.pdbx_description
1 polymer ?
#
loop_
_entity_poly.entity_id
_entity_poly.type
_entity_poly.pdbx_seq_one_letter_code
_entity_poly.pdbx_strand_id
1 'polypeptide(L)'
;IMQKELVCLQMIIKHKINIEQKDEITPLSADQAEDLIELVNLVQPGYFKRKTSQLGEYFGIIKEDALISVSGERMKMNDFVEVSSIVTHPNHTGKGYAKQLIAHTVNRIIDQHKTPYLHVL
;
A
#
# COMPACT_ATOMS: atom_id res chain seq x y z
N ILE A 1 -17.73 -21.87 10.89
CA ILE A 1 -17.34 -21.65 10.57
C ILE A 1 -16.90 -21.29 10.26
N MET A 2 -17.01 -21.28 10.17
CA MET A 2 -16.63 -21.04 9.71
C MET A 2 -15.75 -20.78 9.38
N GLN A 3 -15.70 -21.05 9.14
CA GLN A 3 -14.86 -20.89 8.75
C GLN A 3 -14.38 -19.92 8.54
N LYS A 4 -13.89 -19.83 8.81
CA LYS A 4 -13.29 -18.92 8.55
C LYS A 4 -12.48 -18.94 7.48
N GLU A 5 -12.89 -19.16 6.67
CA GLU A 5 -12.12 -19.09 5.68
C GLU A 5 -11.82 -17.75 5.36
N LEU A 6 -10.63 -17.34 5.26
CA LEU A 6 -10.24 -16.05 4.83
C LEU A 6 -10.35 -16.07 3.34
N VAL A 7 -11.44 -15.58 2.84
CA VAL A 7 -11.60 -15.50 1.41
C VAL A 7 -10.85 -14.25 0.94
N CYS A 8 -9.81 -14.46 0.19
CA CYS A 8 -9.03 -13.35 -0.35
C CYS A 8 -9.50 -13.07 -1.76
N LEU A 9 -10.21 -11.97 -1.94
CA LEU A 9 -10.71 -11.61 -3.25
C LEU A 9 -9.65 -10.83 -4.00
N GLN A 10 -9.46 -11.17 -5.27
CA GLN A 10 -8.51 -10.48 -6.11
C GLN A 10 -9.28 -9.47 -6.96
N MET A 11 -8.98 -8.21 -6.77
CA MET A 11 -9.63 -7.13 -7.51
C MET A 11 -8.68 -6.60 -8.57
N ILE A 12 -9.19 -6.51 -9.80
CA ILE A 12 -8.41 -5.97 -10.91
C ILE A 12 -8.98 -4.61 -11.26
N ILE A 13 -8.12 -3.62 -11.36
CA ILE A 13 -8.53 -2.26 -11.63
C ILE A 13 -8.02 -1.87 -13.01
N LYS A 14 -8.94 -1.50 -13.90
CA LYS A 14 -8.59 -1.25 -15.28
C LYS A 14 -8.55 0.22 -15.66
N HIS A 15 -9.02 1.10 -14.80
CA HIS A 15 -9.07 2.53 -15.08
C HIS A 15 -8.45 3.30 -13.95
N LYS A 16 -7.90 4.45 -14.25
CA LYS A 16 -7.34 5.30 -13.23
C LYS A 16 -8.40 5.72 -12.23
N ILE A 17 -7.99 5.91 -10.99
CA ILE A 17 -8.86 6.37 -9.95
C ILE A 17 -8.73 7.88 -9.85
N ASN A 18 -9.87 8.56 -9.99
CA ASN A 18 -9.87 10.01 -10.03
C ASN A 18 -10.39 10.55 -8.71
N ILE A 19 -9.49 10.82 -7.79
CA ILE A 19 -9.84 11.47 -6.53
C ILE A 19 -8.87 12.61 -6.29
N GLU A 20 -9.28 13.53 -5.44
CA GLU A 20 -8.44 14.65 -5.09
C GLU A 20 -7.34 14.22 -4.14
N GLN A 21 -6.08 14.52 -4.48
CA GLN A 21 -4.97 14.25 -3.60
C GLN A 21 -4.74 15.48 -2.74
N LYS A 22 -5.05 15.38 -1.46
CA LYS A 22 -4.94 16.50 -0.54
C LYS A 22 -3.62 16.52 0.21
N ASP A 23 -2.93 15.42 0.26
CA ASP A 23 -1.70 15.30 1.02
C ASP A 23 -0.56 14.89 0.11
N GLU A 24 0.64 15.31 0.48
CA GLU A 24 1.82 14.95 -0.30
C GLU A 24 2.13 13.49 -0.11
N ILE A 25 2.35 12.78 -1.21
CA ILE A 25 2.71 11.38 -1.18
C ILE A 25 4.17 11.27 -1.55
N THR A 26 4.96 10.69 -0.66
CA THR A 26 6.41 10.63 -0.78
C THR A 26 6.87 9.23 -1.11
N PRO A 27 7.70 9.04 -2.15
CA PRO A 27 8.33 7.74 -2.35
C PRO A 27 9.26 7.47 -1.18
N LEU A 28 9.17 6.27 -0.62
CA LEU A 28 9.95 5.95 0.57
C LEU A 28 11.32 5.40 0.15
N SER A 29 12.36 5.89 0.80
CA SER A 29 13.72 5.48 0.51
C SER A 29 14.22 4.52 1.57
N ALA A 30 15.46 4.08 1.42
CA ALA A 30 16.05 3.19 2.40
C ALA A 30 16.12 3.83 3.78
N ASP A 31 16.22 5.16 3.83
CA ASP A 31 16.27 5.86 5.12
C ASP A 31 14.99 5.71 5.91
N GLN A 32 13.88 5.39 5.24
CA GLN A 32 12.59 5.27 5.89
C GLN A 32 12.16 3.83 6.07
N ALA A 33 13.07 2.89 5.80
CA ALA A 33 12.70 1.48 5.87
C ALA A 33 12.30 1.07 7.28
N GLU A 34 12.97 1.60 8.30
CA GLU A 34 12.61 1.27 9.67
C GLU A 34 11.22 1.78 10.02
N ASP A 35 10.92 3.00 9.61
CA ASP A 35 9.60 3.57 9.87
C ASP A 35 8.52 2.78 9.16
N LEU A 36 8.80 2.34 7.95
CA LEU A 36 7.87 1.53 7.20
C LEU A 36 7.59 0.22 7.91
N ILE A 37 8.65 -0.46 8.33
CA ILE A 37 8.51 -1.74 9.01
C ILE A 37 7.75 -1.57 10.32
N GLU A 38 8.06 -0.53 11.07
CA GLU A 38 7.37 -0.27 12.32
C GLU A 38 5.88 -0.03 12.11
N LEU A 39 5.53 0.78 11.13
CA LEU A 39 4.13 1.09 10.88
C LEU A 39 3.36 -0.15 10.43
N VAL A 40 3.92 -0.91 9.50
CA VAL A 40 3.21 -2.08 8.99
C VAL A 40 3.07 -3.12 10.09
N ASN A 41 4.12 -3.32 10.90
CA ASN A 41 4.04 -4.30 11.98
C ASN A 41 3.13 -3.87 13.11
N LEU A 42 2.92 -2.57 13.28
CA LEU A 42 1.98 -2.10 14.27
C LEU A 42 0.55 -2.53 13.93
N VAL A 43 0.21 -2.48 12.64
CA VAL A 43 -1.14 -2.80 12.20
C VAL A 43 -1.26 -4.27 11.82
N GLN A 44 -0.23 -4.82 11.23
CA GLN A 44 -0.20 -6.22 10.79
C GLN A 44 1.07 -6.88 11.33
N PRO A 45 1.09 -7.27 12.59
CA PRO A 45 2.31 -7.81 13.21
C PRO A 45 2.86 -8.99 12.43
N GLY A 46 4.16 -8.98 12.20
CA GLY A 46 4.83 -10.06 11.51
C GLY A 46 4.78 -10.01 10.01
N TYR A 47 4.12 -9.01 9.45
CA TYR A 47 3.96 -8.96 8.00
C TYR A 47 5.30 -8.96 7.27
N PHE A 48 6.25 -8.17 7.73
CA PHE A 48 7.55 -8.07 7.07
C PHE A 48 8.59 -9.04 7.58
N LYS A 49 8.17 -9.97 8.43
CA LYS A 49 9.13 -10.81 9.10
C LYS A 49 10.10 -11.51 8.17
N ARG A 50 9.66 -11.87 6.98
CA ARG A 50 10.51 -12.60 6.06
C ARG A 50 10.59 -12.00 4.69
N LYS A 51 9.96 -10.85 4.49
CA LYS A 51 9.85 -10.30 3.15
C LYS A 51 10.50 -8.96 2.97
N THR A 52 11.21 -8.48 3.98
CA THR A 52 11.76 -7.13 3.90
C THR A 52 12.72 -6.96 2.73
N SER A 53 13.45 -8.01 2.38
CA SER A 53 14.41 -7.89 1.30
C SER A 53 13.77 -7.90 -0.08
N GLN A 54 12.48 -8.18 -0.13
CA GLN A 54 11.79 -8.28 -1.41
C GLN A 54 10.80 -7.15 -1.60
N LEU A 55 10.97 -6.07 -0.89
CA LEU A 55 10.06 -4.96 -1.00
C LEU A 55 10.20 -4.29 -2.35
N GLY A 56 9.07 -4.00 -2.96
CA GLY A 56 9.04 -3.20 -4.16
C GLY A 56 9.12 -1.74 -3.80
N GLU A 57 8.39 -0.93 -4.53
CA GLU A 57 8.38 0.50 -4.27
C GLU A 57 7.24 0.82 -3.33
N TYR A 58 7.53 1.66 -2.34
CA TYR A 58 6.57 2.06 -1.35
C TYR A 58 6.41 3.57 -1.34
N PHE A 59 5.18 3.98 -1.04
CA PHE A 59 4.83 5.40 -0.99
C PHE A 59 4.15 5.67 0.33
N GLY A 60 4.35 6.86 0.87
CA GLY A 60 3.81 7.17 2.17
C GLY A 60 3.38 8.60 2.33
N ILE A 61 2.61 8.84 3.38
CA ILE A 61 2.21 10.17 3.81
C ILE A 61 2.87 10.40 5.16
N ILE A 62 3.65 11.48 5.24
CA ILE A 62 4.39 11.82 6.44
C ILE A 62 3.82 13.12 7.01
N LYS A 63 3.47 13.09 8.30
CA LYS A 63 2.96 14.27 9.00
C LYS A 63 3.78 14.45 10.25
N GLU A 64 4.28 15.68 10.45
CA GLU A 64 5.03 16.01 11.66
C GLU A 64 6.16 15.01 11.88
N ASP A 65 6.89 14.72 10.80
CA ASP A 65 8.04 13.82 10.83
C ASP A 65 7.69 12.36 11.13
N ALA A 66 6.41 12.00 11.07
CA ALA A 66 5.99 10.62 11.33
C ALA A 66 5.32 10.03 10.10
N LEU A 67 5.69 8.80 9.78
CA LEU A 67 5.06 8.08 8.68
C LEU A 67 3.73 7.55 9.17
N ILE A 68 2.63 8.00 8.58
CA ILE A 68 1.31 7.68 9.08
C ILE A 68 0.51 6.76 8.18
N SER A 69 0.84 6.67 6.90
CA SER A 69 0.12 5.80 5.99
C SER A 69 1.03 5.39 4.86
N VAL A 70 0.89 4.17 4.38
CA VAL A 70 1.75 3.65 3.31
C VAL A 70 0.95 2.80 2.34
N SER A 71 1.50 2.67 1.15
CA SER A 71 1.00 1.75 0.13
C SER A 71 2.21 1.31 -0.69
N GLY A 72 2.19 0.07 -1.16
CA GLY A 72 3.34 -0.46 -1.88
C GLY A 72 2.97 -1.25 -3.10
N GLU A 73 3.96 -1.46 -3.96
CA GLU A 73 3.86 -2.34 -5.11
C GLU A 73 4.67 -3.58 -4.82
N ARG A 74 4.06 -4.73 -5.05
CA ARG A 74 4.71 -5.99 -4.77
C ARG A 74 4.32 -7.00 -5.85
N MET A 75 5.04 -8.10 -5.92
CA MET A 75 4.69 -9.18 -6.85
C MET A 75 4.52 -8.68 -8.26
N LYS A 76 5.56 -8.06 -8.79
CA LYS A 76 5.48 -7.54 -10.14
C LYS A 76 5.64 -8.67 -11.15
N MET A 77 4.64 -8.80 -11.99
CA MET A 77 4.68 -9.75 -13.09
C MET A 77 4.66 -8.96 -14.39
N ASN A 78 4.75 -9.65 -15.52
CA ASN A 78 4.89 -8.95 -16.79
C ASN A 78 3.82 -7.88 -16.99
N ASP A 79 2.57 -8.24 -16.75
CA ASP A 79 1.46 -7.33 -17.03
C ASP A 79 0.71 -6.90 -15.78
N PHE A 80 1.08 -7.42 -14.62
CA PHE A 80 0.32 -7.18 -13.39
C PHE A 80 1.24 -6.75 -12.26
N VAL A 81 0.76 -5.85 -11.44
CA VAL A 81 1.49 -5.43 -10.23
C VAL A 81 0.51 -5.40 -9.08
N GLU A 82 0.89 -6.02 -7.98
CA GLU A 82 0.05 -6.07 -6.80
C GLU A 82 0.20 -4.79 -5.97
N VAL A 83 -0.93 -4.16 -5.64
CA VAL A 83 -0.94 -3.07 -4.66
C VAL A 83 -1.06 -3.73 -3.29
N SER A 84 -0.08 -3.49 -2.45
CA SER A 84 0.07 -4.24 -1.21
C SER A 84 0.39 -3.32 -0.05
N SER A 85 0.29 -3.86 1.16
CA SER A 85 0.70 -3.16 2.38
C SER A 85 0.04 -1.80 2.54
N ILE A 86 -1.26 -1.72 2.25
CA ILE A 86 -2.00 -0.49 2.45
C ILE A 86 -2.34 -0.42 3.93
N VAL A 87 -1.64 0.45 4.64
CA VAL A 87 -1.70 0.52 6.09
C VAL A 87 -1.75 1.98 6.53
N THR A 88 -2.60 2.28 7.50
CA THR A 88 -2.66 3.60 8.11
C THR A 88 -2.54 3.44 9.62
N HIS A 89 -1.75 4.31 10.23
CA HIS A 89 -1.58 4.31 11.69
C HIS A 89 -2.95 4.41 12.35
N PRO A 90 -3.20 3.65 13.41
CA PRO A 90 -4.53 3.61 14.03
C PRO A 90 -5.05 4.97 14.49
N ASN A 91 -4.17 5.88 14.85
CA ASN A 91 -4.58 7.21 15.31
C ASN A 91 -4.93 8.15 14.17
N HIS A 92 -4.76 7.72 12.93
CA HIS A 92 -4.96 8.57 11.76
C HIS A 92 -5.93 7.99 10.75
N THR A 93 -6.71 6.98 11.13
CA THR A 93 -7.67 6.39 10.23
C THR A 93 -8.86 7.33 10.02
N GLY A 94 -9.59 7.10 8.95
CA GLY A 94 -10.79 7.87 8.68
C GLY A 94 -10.55 9.23 8.07
N LYS A 95 -9.33 9.52 7.63
CA LYS A 95 -9.00 10.81 7.06
C LYS A 95 -8.72 10.76 5.56
N GLY A 96 -8.92 9.60 4.95
CA GLY A 96 -8.75 9.47 3.51
C GLY A 96 -7.33 9.23 3.04
N TYR A 97 -6.40 8.95 3.95
CA TYR A 97 -5.02 8.72 3.54
C TYR A 97 -4.86 7.47 2.70
N ALA A 98 -5.47 6.38 3.14
CA ALA A 98 -5.38 5.12 2.38
C ALA A 98 -5.95 5.28 0.99
N LYS A 99 -7.07 5.99 0.88
CA LYS A 99 -7.71 6.19 -0.40
C LYS A 99 -6.79 6.94 -1.37
N GLN A 100 -6.12 7.97 -0.89
CA GLN A 100 -5.20 8.73 -1.71
C GLN A 100 -4.01 7.87 -2.15
N LEU A 101 -3.50 7.05 -1.23
CA LEU A 101 -2.36 6.20 -1.54
C LEU A 101 -2.72 5.09 -2.52
N ILE A 102 -3.91 4.51 -2.37
CA ILE A 102 -4.37 3.51 -3.31
C ILE A 102 -4.48 4.12 -4.71
N ALA A 103 -5.10 5.31 -4.79
CA ALA A 103 -5.25 5.97 -6.09
C ALA A 103 -3.90 6.28 -6.71
N HIS A 104 -2.96 6.78 -5.90
CA HIS A 104 -1.63 7.10 -6.38
C HIS A 104 -0.93 5.86 -6.95
N THR A 105 -0.96 4.77 -6.18
CA THR A 105 -0.27 3.56 -6.57
C THR A 105 -0.91 2.91 -7.79
N VAL A 106 -2.24 2.85 -7.81
CA VAL A 106 -2.97 2.29 -8.94
C VAL A 106 -2.68 3.08 -10.21
N ASN A 107 -2.75 4.41 -10.10
CA ASN A 107 -2.56 5.24 -11.29
C ASN A 107 -1.13 5.15 -11.81
N ARG A 108 -0.17 5.01 -10.90
CA ARG A 108 1.22 4.84 -11.30
C ARG A 108 1.41 3.53 -12.06
N ILE A 109 0.77 2.46 -11.60
CA ILE A 109 0.88 1.17 -12.28
C ILE A 109 0.25 1.23 -13.67
N ILE A 110 -0.90 1.89 -13.78
CA ILE A 110 -1.57 2.03 -15.07
C ILE A 110 -0.72 2.86 -16.03
N ASP A 111 -0.06 3.91 -15.52
CA ASP A 111 0.82 4.72 -16.36
C ASP A 111 2.00 3.92 -16.88
N GLN A 112 2.36 2.83 -16.24
CA GLN A 112 3.42 1.94 -16.70
C GLN A 112 2.90 0.88 -17.64
N HIS A 113 1.64 1.00 -18.06
CA HIS A 113 0.99 0.06 -18.97
C HIS A 113 0.85 -1.32 -18.36
N LYS A 114 0.64 -1.36 -17.05
CA LYS A 114 0.41 -2.61 -16.33
C LYS A 114 -0.92 -2.55 -15.63
N THR A 115 -1.41 -3.69 -15.20
CA THR A 115 -2.71 -3.79 -14.56
C THR A 115 -2.53 -3.97 -13.05
N PRO A 116 -3.01 -3.03 -12.26
CA PRO A 116 -2.94 -3.18 -10.82
C PRO A 116 -4.00 -4.15 -10.30
N TYR A 117 -3.64 -4.90 -9.28
CA TYR A 117 -4.62 -5.74 -8.62
C TYR A 117 -4.38 -5.70 -7.11
N LEU A 118 -5.45 -5.97 -6.37
CA LEU A 118 -5.40 -5.98 -4.93
C LEU A 118 -5.98 -7.29 -4.42
N HIS A 119 -5.47 -7.75 -3.30
CA HIS A 119 -6.08 -8.85 -2.58
C HIS A 119 -6.83 -8.26 -1.40
N VAL A 120 -8.11 -8.61 -1.28
CA VAL A 120 -8.97 -8.08 -0.23
C VAL A 120 -9.52 -9.24 0.57
N LEU A 121 -9.44 -9.15 1.87
CA LEU A 121 -9.98 -10.17 2.78
C LEU A 121 -11.44 -9.87 3.11
#